data_883bee217b8a77a4e18f0cea97ed45e9
#
_entry.id   883bee217b8a77a4e18f0cea97ed45e9
#
_cell.length_a   1.000
_cell.length_b   1.000
_cell.length_c   1.000
_cell.angle_alpha   90.00
_cell.angle_beta   90.00
_cell.angle_gamma   90.00
#
_symmetry.space_group_name_H-M   'P 1'
#
loop_
_entity.id
_entity.type
_entity.pdbx_description
1 polymer ?
#
loop_
_entity_poly.entity_id
_entity_poly.type
_entity_poly.pdbx_seq_one_letter_code
_entity_poly.pdbx_strand_id
1 'polypeptide(L)'
;MNKKLIISDLSLAYEEKNAVLANIDLDINGSEILCLLGPSGCGKTSLLRAIAGFENINSGSIIKDGTCISNNLENTPVSKRNMGMVFQDYALFPNMDVNSNIAFGLKGIPKKEKNERVEYLLDLVNLKQCNQKYPHELSGGEQQRVALARALAPSPDMLLMDEPFSNIDEEIKEELVSDVRDLLKKLSITTIFVTHDQYEAFNIADKVAIINNGTIQQKGNPYDIYHKPVNKFVADFIGLGVFLPIKNVNDIDFEIPLGMLDNQKIQHDSFKDKNIEILIRPDDIIHNDSSNLKAVVKEKQFRGAEFLYKLLYNEKYPLLCYAPSHHNHSIGESIGIELDIKHYVIFEK
;
A
#
# COMPACT_ATOMS: atom_id res chain seq x y z
N MET A 1 -6.56 -22.17 5.35
CA MET A 1 -5.77 -21.22 6.16
C MET A 1 -6.71 -20.63 7.21
N ASN A 2 -6.27 -20.54 8.47
CA ASN A 2 -7.13 -20.01 9.54
C ASN A 2 -7.10 -18.48 9.49
N LYS A 3 -8.26 -17.82 9.33
CA LYS A 3 -8.37 -16.37 9.30
C LYS A 3 -8.13 -15.80 10.69
N LYS A 4 -7.16 -14.89 10.81
CA LYS A 4 -6.80 -14.23 12.07
C LYS A 4 -7.78 -13.11 12.42
N LEU A 5 -8.23 -12.35 11.42
CA LEU A 5 -9.20 -11.27 11.56
C LEU A 5 -10.21 -11.33 10.41
N ILE A 6 -11.48 -11.09 10.72
CA ILE A 6 -12.57 -10.96 9.74
C ILE A 6 -13.37 -9.71 10.13
N ILE A 7 -13.59 -8.84 9.16
CA ILE A 7 -14.47 -7.68 9.27
C ILE A 7 -15.59 -7.89 8.27
N SER A 8 -16.84 -7.72 8.70
CA SER A 8 -18.02 -7.90 7.86
C SER A 8 -18.95 -6.71 8.00
N ASP A 9 -19.34 -6.13 6.86
CA ASP A 9 -20.29 -5.01 6.71
C ASP A 9 -20.03 -3.83 7.68
N LEU A 10 -18.75 -3.55 7.98
CA LEU A 10 -18.37 -2.53 8.95
C LEU A 10 -18.66 -1.14 8.36
N SER A 11 -19.44 -0.36 9.11
CA SER A 11 -19.62 1.07 8.85
C SER A 11 -19.28 1.90 10.08
N LEU A 12 -18.65 3.06 9.86
CA LEU A 12 -18.25 3.98 10.90
C LEU A 12 -18.53 5.42 10.47
N ALA A 13 -19.17 6.19 11.36
CA ALA A 13 -19.42 7.61 11.21
C ALA A 13 -19.14 8.33 12.52
N TYR A 14 -18.53 9.52 12.46
CA TYR A 14 -18.32 10.38 13.65
C TYR A 14 -19.52 11.27 13.95
N GLU A 15 -20.32 11.57 12.93
CA GLU A 15 -21.57 12.34 13.04
C GLU A 15 -22.65 11.63 12.21
N GLU A 16 -23.93 11.84 12.56
CA GLU A 16 -25.08 11.12 11.97
C GLU A 16 -25.18 11.22 10.41
N LYS A 17 -24.47 12.14 9.77
CA LYS A 17 -24.62 12.40 8.31
C LYS A 17 -23.42 12.06 7.44
N ASN A 18 -22.25 11.76 8.00
CA ASN A 18 -21.05 11.53 7.21
C ASN A 18 -20.40 10.20 7.58
N ALA A 19 -20.75 9.14 6.86
CA ALA A 19 -20.06 7.86 6.95
C ALA A 19 -18.61 8.03 6.49
N VAL A 20 -17.66 7.73 7.39
CA VAL A 20 -16.21 7.69 7.08
C VAL A 20 -15.84 6.35 6.46
N LEU A 21 -16.52 5.28 6.89
CA LEU A 21 -16.40 3.93 6.35
C LEU A 21 -17.81 3.39 6.08
N ALA A 22 -17.98 2.72 4.95
CA ALA A 22 -19.25 2.13 4.54
C ALA A 22 -19.06 0.71 4.00
N ASN A 23 -19.75 -0.26 4.61
CA ASN A 23 -19.79 -1.66 4.17
C ASN A 23 -18.39 -2.24 3.91
N ILE A 24 -17.50 -2.12 4.87
CA ILE A 24 -16.14 -2.67 4.77
C ILE A 24 -16.18 -4.18 5.05
N ASP A 25 -15.77 -4.95 4.06
CA ASP A 25 -15.48 -6.37 4.17
C ASP A 25 -13.98 -6.60 4.01
N LEU A 26 -13.34 -7.18 5.02
CA LEU A 26 -11.90 -7.41 5.03
C LEU A 26 -11.56 -8.65 5.85
N ASP A 27 -10.62 -9.44 5.36
CA ASP A 27 -10.07 -10.56 6.10
C ASP A 27 -8.54 -10.58 6.01
N ILE A 28 -7.89 -11.13 7.02
CA ILE A 28 -6.44 -11.35 7.06
C ILE A 28 -6.13 -12.72 7.66
N ASN A 29 -5.17 -13.42 7.06
CA ASN A 29 -4.71 -14.71 7.56
C ASN A 29 -3.63 -14.55 8.63
N GLY A 30 -3.38 -15.63 9.40
CA GLY A 30 -2.26 -15.64 10.34
C GLY A 30 -0.92 -15.40 9.64
N SER A 31 -0.04 -14.60 10.25
CA SER A 31 1.30 -14.25 9.75
C SER A 31 1.31 -13.49 8.39
N GLU A 32 0.16 -13.00 7.94
CA GLU A 32 0.03 -12.16 6.75
C GLU A 32 0.26 -10.69 7.10
N ILE A 33 0.91 -9.96 6.21
CA ILE A 33 1.07 -8.51 6.28
C ILE A 33 0.10 -7.87 5.29
N LEU A 34 -0.89 -7.16 5.82
CA LEU A 34 -1.89 -6.42 5.04
C LEU A 34 -1.61 -4.93 5.09
N CYS A 35 -1.54 -4.28 3.95
CA CYS A 35 -1.50 -2.82 3.82
C CYS A 35 -2.91 -2.27 3.53
N LEU A 36 -3.31 -1.23 4.26
CA LEU A 36 -4.43 -0.37 3.90
C LEU A 36 -3.87 0.85 3.16
N LEU A 37 -4.10 0.92 1.85
CA LEU A 37 -3.55 1.94 0.96
C LEU A 37 -4.68 2.82 0.40
N GLY A 38 -4.45 4.12 0.23
CA GLY A 38 -5.43 5.03 -0.35
C GLY A 38 -5.11 6.49 -0.12
N PRO A 39 -5.86 7.43 -0.72
CA PRO A 39 -5.67 8.87 -0.56
C PRO A 39 -5.84 9.31 0.89
N SER A 40 -5.33 10.50 1.23
CA SER A 40 -5.56 11.10 2.54
C SER A 40 -7.06 11.32 2.80
N GLY A 41 -7.52 11.03 4.02
CA GLY A 41 -8.91 11.22 4.42
C GLY A 41 -9.90 10.13 3.95
N CYS A 42 -9.47 9.05 3.28
CA CYS A 42 -10.38 7.99 2.81
C CYS A 42 -10.84 6.98 3.88
N GLY A 43 -10.40 7.14 5.16
CA GLY A 43 -10.85 6.30 6.28
C GLY A 43 -9.87 5.23 6.77
N LYS A 44 -8.64 5.12 6.25
CA LYS A 44 -7.63 4.11 6.63
C LYS A 44 -7.33 4.08 8.13
N THR A 45 -6.93 5.23 8.69
CA THR A 45 -6.65 5.37 10.12
C THR A 45 -7.89 5.10 10.98
N SER A 46 -9.09 5.49 10.53
CA SER A 46 -10.33 5.20 11.24
C SER A 46 -10.61 3.69 11.29
N LEU A 47 -10.37 2.97 10.18
CA LEU A 47 -10.49 1.51 10.15
C LEU A 47 -9.46 0.85 11.08
N LEU A 48 -8.20 1.31 11.04
CA LEU A 48 -7.16 0.79 11.93
C LEU A 48 -7.51 1.02 13.42
N ARG A 49 -8.02 2.22 13.75
CA ARG A 49 -8.47 2.56 15.11
C ARG A 49 -9.69 1.74 15.56
N ALA A 50 -10.64 1.46 14.66
CA ALA A 50 -11.76 0.57 14.96
C ALA A 50 -11.28 -0.86 15.25
N ILE A 51 -10.32 -1.39 14.48
CA ILE A 51 -9.68 -2.68 14.73
C ILE A 51 -8.96 -2.69 16.08
N ALA A 52 -8.25 -1.61 16.42
CA ALA A 52 -7.55 -1.45 17.69
C ALA A 52 -8.51 -1.30 18.89
N GLY A 53 -9.76 -0.85 18.67
CA GLY A 53 -10.77 -0.60 19.71
C GLY A 53 -10.80 0.83 20.23
N PHE A 54 -10.17 1.77 19.55
CA PHE A 54 -10.26 3.20 19.87
C PHE A 54 -11.54 3.84 19.34
N GLU A 55 -12.16 3.24 18.32
CA GLU A 55 -13.38 3.75 17.70
C GLU A 55 -14.49 2.68 17.81
N ASN A 56 -15.72 3.14 18.05
CA ASN A 56 -16.89 2.29 17.99
C ASN A 56 -17.41 2.23 16.55
N ILE A 57 -17.81 1.06 16.11
CA ILE A 57 -18.46 0.89 14.80
C ILE A 57 -19.97 1.11 14.94
N ASN A 58 -20.59 1.66 13.87
CA ASN A 58 -22.04 1.88 13.83
C ASN A 58 -22.81 0.63 13.41
N SER A 59 -22.22 -0.19 12.53
CA SER A 59 -22.80 -1.47 12.09
C SER A 59 -21.70 -2.46 11.69
N GLY A 60 -22.08 -3.70 11.46
CA GLY A 60 -21.18 -4.78 11.11
C GLY A 60 -20.50 -5.43 12.30
N SER A 61 -19.39 -6.12 12.06
CA SER A 61 -18.66 -6.83 13.12
C SER A 61 -17.18 -6.96 12.83
N ILE A 62 -16.36 -7.07 13.89
CA ILE A 62 -14.95 -7.43 13.84
C ILE A 62 -14.76 -8.71 14.66
N ILE A 63 -14.26 -9.76 14.01
CA ILE A 63 -14.01 -11.07 14.61
C ILE A 63 -12.51 -11.33 14.57
N LYS A 64 -11.89 -11.60 15.72
CA LYS A 64 -10.49 -11.99 15.86
C LYS A 64 -10.40 -13.40 16.43
N ASP A 65 -9.66 -14.30 15.79
CA ASP A 65 -9.49 -15.69 16.20
C ASP A 65 -10.84 -16.39 16.51
N GLY A 66 -11.87 -16.10 15.70
CA GLY A 66 -13.22 -16.64 15.87
C GLY A 66 -14.07 -15.97 16.97
N THR A 67 -13.50 -14.99 17.70
CA THR A 67 -14.22 -14.26 18.76
C THR A 67 -14.60 -12.86 18.26
N CYS A 68 -15.88 -12.48 18.40
CA CYS A 68 -16.32 -11.12 18.10
C CYS A 68 -15.71 -10.15 19.12
N ILE A 69 -14.95 -9.17 18.63
CA ILE A 69 -14.30 -8.14 19.45
C ILE A 69 -14.94 -6.75 19.30
N SER A 70 -15.79 -6.57 18.30
CA SER A 70 -16.57 -5.34 18.11
C SER A 70 -17.80 -5.62 17.26
N ASN A 71 -18.94 -5.06 17.65
CA ASN A 71 -20.16 -4.95 16.86
C ASN A 71 -20.91 -3.69 17.30
N ASN A 72 -22.15 -3.50 16.85
CA ASN A 72 -22.98 -2.34 17.20
C ASN A 72 -23.39 -2.28 18.67
N LEU A 73 -23.26 -3.35 19.44
CA LEU A 73 -23.67 -3.45 20.85
C LEU A 73 -22.49 -3.54 21.81
N GLU A 74 -21.40 -4.17 21.37
CA GLU A 74 -20.25 -4.49 22.20
C GLU A 74 -18.96 -4.06 21.53
N ASN A 75 -18.06 -3.48 22.33
CA ASN A 75 -16.72 -3.10 21.90
C ASN A 75 -15.70 -3.54 22.96
N THR A 76 -14.94 -4.60 22.67
CA THR A 76 -13.88 -5.08 23.55
C THR A 76 -12.84 -3.96 23.76
N PRO A 77 -12.52 -3.59 25.02
CA PRO A 77 -11.52 -2.57 25.29
C PRO A 77 -10.15 -2.88 24.68
N VAL A 78 -9.44 -1.83 24.24
CA VAL A 78 -8.11 -1.92 23.62
C VAL A 78 -7.15 -2.86 24.37
N SER A 79 -7.09 -2.72 25.71
CA SER A 79 -6.20 -3.52 26.57
C SER A 79 -6.49 -5.03 26.58
N LYS A 80 -7.65 -5.45 26.13
CA LYS A 80 -8.06 -6.86 26.06
C LYS A 80 -7.97 -7.47 24.65
N ARG A 81 -7.65 -6.66 23.63
CA ARG A 81 -7.56 -7.14 22.23
C ARG A 81 -6.26 -7.87 21.93
N ASN A 82 -5.25 -7.77 22.80
CA ASN A 82 -3.90 -8.32 22.60
C ASN A 82 -3.28 -7.92 21.26
N MET A 83 -3.35 -6.63 20.93
CA MET A 83 -2.78 -6.03 19.73
C MET A 83 -1.73 -5.00 20.12
N GLY A 84 -0.57 -5.02 19.44
CA GLY A 84 0.42 -3.95 19.51
C GLY A 84 0.05 -2.82 18.54
N MET A 85 0.38 -1.58 18.87
CA MET A 85 0.16 -0.45 17.97
C MET A 85 1.38 0.46 17.91
N VAL A 86 1.77 0.81 16.68
CA VAL A 86 2.75 1.86 16.36
C VAL A 86 1.96 3.03 15.77
N PHE A 87 2.08 4.20 16.39
CA PHE A 87 1.42 5.44 15.97
C PHE A 87 2.31 6.24 15.01
N GLN A 88 1.72 7.11 14.23
CA GLN A 88 2.38 7.93 13.22
C GLN A 88 3.50 8.82 13.81
N ASP A 89 3.29 9.37 15.02
CA ASP A 89 4.27 10.17 15.76
C ASP A 89 5.14 9.34 16.71
N TYR A 90 5.12 7.99 16.52
CA TYR A 90 5.77 7.00 17.37
C TYR A 90 5.29 6.98 18.82
N ALA A 91 4.70 8.05 19.33
CA ALA A 91 4.18 8.22 20.69
C ALA A 91 5.14 7.76 21.79
N LEU A 92 6.45 7.98 21.61
CA LEU A 92 7.46 7.64 22.63
C LEU A 92 7.33 8.57 23.83
N PHE A 93 7.54 8.02 25.02
CA PHE A 93 7.56 8.82 26.25
C PHE A 93 8.86 9.64 26.31
N PRO A 94 8.80 10.99 26.19
CA PRO A 94 10.01 11.80 26.02
C PRO A 94 10.88 11.87 27.29
N ASN A 95 10.30 11.57 28.43
CA ASN A 95 10.96 11.55 29.76
C ASN A 95 11.47 10.16 30.17
N MET A 96 11.42 9.20 29.27
CA MET A 96 11.91 7.83 29.46
C MET A 96 13.01 7.52 28.45
N ASP A 97 14.05 6.81 28.86
CA ASP A 97 15.05 6.25 27.96
C ASP A 97 14.47 5.13 27.09
N VAL A 98 15.23 4.64 26.12
CA VAL A 98 14.83 3.57 25.21
C VAL A 98 14.44 2.30 25.96
N ASN A 99 15.26 1.90 26.96
CA ASN A 99 15.00 0.71 27.76
C ASN A 99 13.65 0.83 28.51
N SER A 100 13.39 1.96 29.14
CA SER A 100 12.14 2.24 29.88
C SER A 100 10.93 2.34 28.95
N ASN A 101 11.07 2.92 27.76
CA ASN A 101 10.04 2.97 26.75
C ASN A 101 9.60 1.56 26.34
N ILE A 102 10.55 0.67 25.99
CA ILE A 102 10.26 -0.72 25.61
C ILE A 102 9.64 -1.49 26.78
N ALA A 103 10.20 -1.29 27.97
CA ALA A 103 9.77 -1.96 29.19
C ALA A 103 8.37 -1.52 29.70
N PHE A 104 7.82 -0.42 29.20
CA PHE A 104 6.58 0.22 29.73
C PHE A 104 5.36 -0.71 29.68
N GLY A 105 5.22 -1.48 28.61
CA GLY A 105 4.11 -2.43 28.43
C GLY A 105 4.24 -3.71 29.25
N LEU A 106 5.41 -3.99 29.81
CA LEU A 106 5.73 -5.23 30.55
C LEU A 106 5.32 -5.11 32.03
N LYS A 107 4.01 -5.13 32.30
CA LYS A 107 3.45 -5.03 33.66
C LYS A 107 3.29 -6.41 34.29
N GLY A 108 3.55 -6.53 35.61
CA GLY A 108 3.35 -7.77 36.33
C GLY A 108 4.36 -8.90 36.04
N ILE A 109 5.44 -8.59 35.31
CA ILE A 109 6.50 -9.54 34.96
C ILE A 109 7.69 -9.34 35.92
N PRO A 110 8.34 -10.42 36.42
CA PRO A 110 9.53 -10.32 37.26
C PRO A 110 10.65 -9.51 36.58
N LYS A 111 11.41 -8.73 37.38
CA LYS A 111 12.43 -7.81 36.86
C LYS A 111 13.45 -8.50 35.95
N LYS A 112 13.82 -9.73 36.27
CA LYS A 112 14.79 -10.52 35.46
C LYS A 112 14.23 -10.79 34.06
N GLU A 113 13.03 -11.36 33.96
CA GLU A 113 12.35 -11.68 32.70
C GLU A 113 12.08 -10.41 31.88
N LYS A 114 11.71 -9.32 32.55
CA LYS A 114 11.51 -8.01 31.92
C LYS A 114 12.80 -7.53 31.24
N ASN A 115 13.94 -7.59 31.95
CA ASN A 115 15.22 -7.18 31.40
C ASN A 115 15.66 -8.07 30.23
N GLU A 116 15.52 -9.38 30.35
CA GLU A 116 15.82 -10.35 29.28
C GLU A 116 14.97 -10.08 28.03
N ARG A 117 13.67 -9.76 28.21
CA ARG A 117 12.77 -9.42 27.11
C ARG A 117 13.18 -8.11 26.41
N VAL A 118 13.52 -7.08 27.18
CA VAL A 118 13.96 -5.80 26.62
C VAL A 118 15.29 -5.96 25.87
N GLU A 119 16.25 -6.68 26.44
CA GLU A 119 17.54 -6.95 25.80
C GLU A 119 17.36 -7.71 24.47
N TYR A 120 16.50 -8.74 24.45
CA TYR A 120 16.12 -9.46 23.24
C TYR A 120 15.54 -8.53 22.18
N LEU A 121 14.62 -7.62 22.56
CA LEU A 121 13.99 -6.70 21.62
C LEU A 121 14.98 -5.65 21.10
N LEU A 122 15.87 -5.14 21.94
CA LEU A 122 16.92 -4.22 21.52
C LEU A 122 17.89 -4.86 20.52
N ASP A 123 18.20 -6.15 20.70
CA ASP A 123 18.97 -6.92 19.74
C ASP A 123 18.22 -7.09 18.42
N LEU A 124 16.95 -7.46 18.52
CA LEU A 124 16.08 -7.71 17.38
C LEU A 124 15.92 -6.50 16.46
N VAL A 125 15.90 -5.28 17.03
CA VAL A 125 15.79 -4.02 16.28
C VAL A 125 17.13 -3.31 16.06
N ASN A 126 18.27 -3.94 16.39
CA ASN A 126 19.62 -3.41 16.25
C ASN A 126 19.88 -2.09 17.01
N LEU A 127 19.37 -1.97 18.25
CA LEU A 127 19.46 -0.75 19.06
C LEU A 127 20.14 -0.95 20.44
N LYS A 128 20.91 -2.02 20.65
CA LYS A 128 21.59 -2.27 21.94
C LYS A 128 22.43 -1.09 22.43
N GLN A 129 23.09 -0.40 21.50
CA GLN A 129 23.95 0.76 21.81
C GLN A 129 23.17 2.01 22.23
N CYS A 130 21.85 2.04 21.97
CA CYS A 130 21.00 3.20 22.26
C CYS A 130 20.14 3.02 23.53
N ASN A 131 20.33 1.96 24.31
CA ASN A 131 19.43 1.55 25.40
C ASN A 131 19.20 2.62 26.48
N GLN A 132 20.17 3.53 26.71
CA GLN A 132 20.09 4.62 27.69
C GLN A 132 19.78 5.99 27.07
N LYS A 133 19.70 6.09 25.74
CA LYS A 133 19.33 7.33 25.06
C LYS A 133 17.87 7.68 25.29
N TYR A 134 17.56 8.98 25.26
CA TYR A 134 16.20 9.49 25.25
C TYR A 134 15.70 9.69 23.81
N PRO A 135 14.36 9.75 23.59
CA PRO A 135 13.81 9.91 22.23
C PRO A 135 14.40 11.07 21.43
N HIS A 136 14.69 12.20 22.05
CA HIS A 136 15.26 13.38 21.38
C HIS A 136 16.73 13.22 20.95
N GLU A 137 17.41 12.16 21.40
CA GLU A 137 18.78 11.81 21.02
C GLU A 137 18.85 10.77 19.90
N LEU A 138 17.67 10.35 19.37
CA LEU A 138 17.51 9.33 18.35
C LEU A 138 17.13 9.94 17.01
N SER A 139 17.65 9.34 15.92
CA SER A 139 17.12 9.59 14.57
C SER A 139 15.68 9.11 14.42
N GLY A 140 14.97 9.57 13.39
CA GLY A 140 13.58 9.14 13.11
C GLY A 140 13.48 7.62 12.94
N GLY A 141 14.39 7.00 12.22
CA GLY A 141 14.45 5.54 12.06
C GLY A 141 14.72 4.79 13.36
N GLU A 142 15.61 5.31 14.24
CA GLU A 142 15.84 4.75 15.57
C GLU A 142 14.58 4.88 16.45
N GLN A 143 13.90 6.03 16.43
CA GLN A 143 12.63 6.22 17.16
C GLN A 143 11.55 5.24 16.71
N GLN A 144 11.42 5.01 15.42
CA GLN A 144 10.50 4.02 14.87
C GLN A 144 10.83 2.61 15.35
N ARG A 145 12.11 2.19 15.30
CA ARG A 145 12.54 0.89 15.80
C ARG A 145 12.26 0.72 17.30
N VAL A 146 12.38 1.77 18.10
CA VAL A 146 12.01 1.76 19.53
C VAL A 146 10.50 1.61 19.69
N ALA A 147 9.69 2.34 18.92
CA ALA A 147 8.23 2.22 18.94
C ALA A 147 7.77 0.81 18.56
N LEU A 148 8.40 0.22 17.53
CA LEU A 148 8.15 -1.15 17.10
C LEU A 148 8.51 -2.15 18.22
N ALA A 149 9.68 -2.04 18.83
CA ALA A 149 10.10 -2.88 19.94
C ALA A 149 9.16 -2.76 21.15
N ARG A 150 8.70 -1.53 21.49
CA ARG A 150 7.72 -1.29 22.54
C ARG A 150 6.37 -1.96 22.24
N ALA A 151 5.89 -1.85 20.98
CA ALA A 151 4.63 -2.49 20.57
C ALA A 151 4.72 -4.02 20.59
N LEU A 152 5.89 -4.59 20.33
CA LEU A 152 6.16 -6.03 20.37
C LEU A 152 6.47 -6.58 21.77
N ALA A 153 6.77 -5.70 22.74
CA ALA A 153 7.19 -6.12 24.07
C ALA A 153 6.19 -7.05 24.77
N PRO A 154 4.87 -6.77 24.77
CA PRO A 154 3.87 -7.65 25.39
C PRO A 154 3.61 -8.96 24.63
N SER A 155 4.34 -9.25 23.54
CA SER A 155 4.09 -10.39 22.65
C SER A 155 2.66 -10.43 22.09
N PRO A 156 2.23 -9.38 21.37
CA PRO A 156 0.87 -9.31 20.84
C PRO A 156 0.64 -10.33 19.73
N ASP A 157 -0.63 -10.71 19.52
CA ASP A 157 -1.03 -11.61 18.43
C ASP A 157 -1.06 -10.92 17.07
N MET A 158 -1.27 -9.60 17.09
CA MET A 158 -1.31 -8.75 15.90
C MET A 158 -0.59 -7.44 16.16
N LEU A 159 -0.01 -6.90 15.10
CA LEU A 159 0.60 -5.57 15.10
C LEU A 159 -0.20 -4.65 14.16
N LEU A 160 -0.51 -3.47 14.65
CA LEU A 160 -1.16 -2.40 13.90
C LEU A 160 -0.17 -1.23 13.77
N MET A 161 -0.01 -0.67 12.58
CA MET A 161 0.91 0.45 12.36
C MET A 161 0.22 1.54 11.54
N ASP A 162 0.18 2.75 12.07
CA ASP A 162 -0.43 3.92 11.43
C ASP A 162 0.66 4.81 10.85
N GLU A 163 0.80 4.83 9.51
CA GLU A 163 1.81 5.58 8.75
C GLU A 163 3.24 5.49 9.35
N PRO A 164 3.78 4.28 9.56
CA PRO A 164 4.97 4.09 10.37
C PRO A 164 6.25 4.74 9.79
N PHE A 165 6.28 5.07 8.49
CA PHE A 165 7.47 5.58 7.81
C PHE A 165 7.33 7.05 7.36
N SER A 166 6.25 7.74 7.73
CA SER A 166 5.94 9.11 7.24
C SER A 166 6.95 10.17 7.69
N ASN A 167 7.64 9.95 8.80
CA ASN A 167 8.59 10.91 9.40
C ASN A 167 10.06 10.50 9.19
N ILE A 168 10.35 9.71 8.14
CA ILE A 168 11.67 9.16 7.87
C ILE A 168 12.23 9.77 6.59
N ASP A 169 13.50 10.13 6.63
CA ASP A 169 14.23 10.64 5.47
C ASP A 169 14.29 9.58 4.36
N GLU A 170 14.09 10.01 3.11
CA GLU A 170 14.00 9.13 1.94
C GLU A 170 15.26 8.26 1.76
N GLU A 171 16.44 8.80 2.10
CA GLU A 171 17.74 8.11 1.96
C GLU A 171 17.83 6.81 2.77
N ILE A 172 17.17 6.75 3.95
CA ILE A 172 17.22 5.58 4.84
C ILE A 172 15.91 4.78 4.82
N LYS A 173 14.88 5.29 4.16
CA LYS A 173 13.54 4.73 4.15
C LYS A 173 13.51 3.34 3.51
N GLU A 174 14.20 3.17 2.37
CA GLU A 174 14.23 1.90 1.64
C GLU A 174 14.81 0.76 2.48
N GLU A 175 15.95 0.99 3.13
CA GLU A 175 16.58 0.00 4.00
C GLU A 175 15.69 -0.34 5.19
N LEU A 176 15.10 0.69 5.82
CA LEU A 176 14.25 0.50 6.98
C LEU A 176 12.96 -0.26 6.67
N VAL A 177 12.34 0.01 5.51
CA VAL A 177 11.16 -0.70 5.00
C VAL A 177 11.47 -2.19 4.83
N SER A 178 12.63 -2.52 4.24
CA SER A 178 13.09 -3.89 4.08
C SER A 178 13.33 -4.58 5.42
N ASP A 179 14.05 -3.92 6.33
CA ASP A 179 14.35 -4.44 7.67
C ASP A 179 13.08 -4.75 8.47
N VAL A 180 12.10 -3.83 8.43
CA VAL A 180 10.82 -4.02 9.13
C VAL A 180 10.06 -5.21 8.54
N ARG A 181 10.01 -5.37 7.20
CA ARG A 181 9.41 -6.55 6.58
C ARG A 181 10.05 -7.84 7.07
N ASP A 182 11.38 -7.93 7.02
CA ASP A 182 12.12 -9.12 7.42
C ASP A 182 11.89 -9.46 8.89
N LEU A 183 11.86 -8.44 9.74
CA LEU A 183 11.54 -8.56 11.16
C LEU A 183 10.13 -9.15 11.37
N LEU A 184 9.11 -8.59 10.72
CA LEU A 184 7.72 -9.06 10.83
C LEU A 184 7.58 -10.51 10.34
N LYS A 185 8.24 -10.86 9.24
CA LYS A 185 8.26 -12.22 8.70
C LYS A 185 8.98 -13.21 9.64
N LYS A 186 10.12 -12.82 10.17
CA LYS A 186 10.86 -13.63 11.17
C LYS A 186 10.04 -13.92 12.41
N LEU A 187 9.27 -12.94 12.89
CA LEU A 187 8.38 -13.09 14.04
C LEU A 187 7.06 -13.80 13.70
N SER A 188 6.76 -14.00 12.41
CA SER A 188 5.48 -14.56 11.94
C SER A 188 4.25 -13.83 12.53
N ILE A 189 4.37 -12.51 12.79
CA ILE A 189 3.30 -11.72 13.39
C ILE A 189 2.32 -11.22 12.32
N THR A 190 1.02 -11.39 12.57
CA THR A 190 0.00 -10.83 11.69
C THR A 190 0.00 -9.31 11.82
N THR A 191 0.11 -8.61 10.70
CA THR A 191 0.29 -7.16 10.72
C THR A 191 -0.70 -6.47 9.80
N ILE A 192 -1.28 -5.37 10.27
CA ILE A 192 -2.02 -4.41 9.42
C ILE A 192 -1.32 -3.07 9.53
N PHE A 193 -0.95 -2.49 8.40
CA PHE A 193 -0.40 -1.14 8.40
C PHE A 193 -1.11 -0.23 7.40
N VAL A 194 -1.11 1.05 7.74
CA VAL A 194 -1.67 2.12 6.92
C VAL A 194 -0.54 2.91 6.30
N THR A 195 -0.67 3.22 5.03
CA THR A 195 0.18 4.20 4.35
C THR A 195 -0.56 4.85 3.18
N HIS A 196 -0.03 5.95 2.68
CA HIS A 196 -0.40 6.54 1.39
C HIS A 196 0.70 6.35 0.34
N ASP A 197 1.82 5.73 0.71
CA ASP A 197 2.98 5.49 -0.12
C ASP A 197 2.91 4.10 -0.77
N GLN A 198 2.92 4.07 -2.10
CA GLN A 198 2.85 2.83 -2.89
C GLN A 198 4.13 2.00 -2.74
N TYR A 199 5.29 2.66 -2.60
CA TYR A 199 6.57 1.97 -2.40
C TYR A 199 6.54 1.14 -1.12
N GLU A 200 6.09 1.74 0.00
CA GLU A 200 5.93 1.03 1.27
C GLU A 200 4.97 -0.15 1.15
N ALA A 201 3.79 0.11 0.55
CA ALA A 201 2.76 -0.91 0.37
C ALA A 201 3.26 -2.11 -0.43
N PHE A 202 4.00 -1.88 -1.51
CA PHE A 202 4.45 -2.93 -2.42
C PHE A 202 5.65 -3.71 -1.89
N ASN A 203 6.50 -3.06 -1.09
CA ASN A 203 7.67 -3.72 -0.54
C ASN A 203 7.39 -4.50 0.75
N ILE A 204 6.44 -4.05 1.59
CA ILE A 204 6.15 -4.71 2.88
C ILE A 204 5.02 -5.72 2.79
N ALA A 205 3.94 -5.40 2.08
CA ALA A 205 2.70 -6.16 2.18
C ALA A 205 2.71 -7.48 1.39
N ASP A 206 2.06 -8.51 1.94
CA ASP A 206 1.66 -9.69 1.19
C ASP A 206 0.36 -9.42 0.43
N LYS A 207 -0.51 -8.59 1.03
CA LYS A 207 -1.77 -8.12 0.43
C LYS A 207 -1.92 -6.62 0.66
N VAL A 208 -2.51 -5.96 -0.31
CA VAL A 208 -2.89 -4.55 -0.24
C VAL A 208 -4.41 -4.45 -0.40
N ALA A 209 -5.06 -3.67 0.46
CA ALA A 209 -6.45 -3.28 0.32
C ALA A 209 -6.50 -1.78 0.01
N ILE A 210 -6.99 -1.43 -1.18
CA ILE A 210 -7.12 -0.04 -1.61
C ILE A 210 -8.46 0.50 -1.12
N ILE A 211 -8.39 1.58 -0.34
CA ILE A 211 -9.58 2.26 0.20
C ILE A 211 -9.75 3.61 -0.50
N ASN A 212 -10.96 3.87 -0.94
CA ASN A 212 -11.36 5.17 -1.48
C ASN A 212 -12.78 5.50 -1.04
N ASN A 213 -13.03 6.75 -0.65
CA ASN A 213 -14.34 7.23 -0.21
C ASN A 213 -15.01 6.28 0.80
N GLY A 214 -14.24 5.78 1.77
CA GLY A 214 -14.75 4.91 2.84
C GLY A 214 -15.10 3.49 2.43
N THR A 215 -14.75 3.04 1.23
CA THR A 215 -15.02 1.67 0.72
C THR A 215 -13.74 0.99 0.24
N ILE A 216 -13.67 -0.34 0.33
CA ILE A 216 -12.57 -1.11 -0.29
C ILE A 216 -12.85 -1.24 -1.78
N GLN A 217 -11.95 -0.71 -2.59
CA GLN A 217 -12.03 -0.78 -4.05
C GLN A 217 -11.47 -2.10 -4.58
N GLN A 218 -10.35 -2.54 -4.05
CA GLN A 218 -9.70 -3.80 -4.44
C GLN A 218 -8.83 -4.31 -3.31
N LYS A 219 -8.76 -5.63 -3.15
CA LYS A 219 -7.80 -6.33 -2.30
C LYS A 219 -7.08 -7.39 -3.12
N GLY A 220 -5.76 -7.43 -3.05
CA GLY A 220 -4.94 -8.39 -3.79
C GLY A 220 -3.48 -8.38 -3.36
N ASN A 221 -2.64 -9.20 -3.99
CA ASN A 221 -1.20 -9.00 -3.88
C ASN A 221 -0.77 -7.75 -4.69
N PRO A 222 0.37 -7.13 -4.39
CA PRO A 222 0.84 -5.94 -5.08
C PRO A 222 0.89 -6.08 -6.61
N TYR A 223 1.39 -7.22 -7.11
CA TYR A 223 1.50 -7.50 -8.54
C TYR A 223 0.14 -7.48 -9.25
N ASP A 224 -0.86 -8.20 -8.69
CA ASP A 224 -2.20 -8.25 -9.30
C ASP A 224 -2.89 -6.88 -9.27
N ILE A 225 -2.69 -6.08 -8.21
CA ILE A 225 -3.26 -4.73 -8.10
C ILE A 225 -2.70 -3.82 -9.20
N TYR A 226 -1.41 -3.91 -9.51
CA TYR A 226 -0.78 -3.12 -10.57
C TYR A 226 -1.21 -3.58 -11.97
N HIS A 227 -1.19 -4.90 -12.23
CA HIS A 227 -1.44 -5.46 -13.56
C HIS A 227 -2.90 -5.79 -13.86
N LYS A 228 -3.78 -5.86 -12.84
CA LYS A 228 -5.20 -6.19 -12.96
C LYS A 228 -6.05 -5.28 -12.07
N PRO A 229 -5.94 -3.95 -12.22
CA PRO A 229 -6.80 -3.04 -11.47
C PRO A 229 -8.26 -3.24 -11.86
N VAL A 230 -9.15 -3.26 -10.86
CA VAL A 230 -10.59 -3.55 -11.09
C VAL A 230 -11.37 -2.35 -11.65
N ASN A 231 -10.85 -1.14 -11.51
CA ASN A 231 -11.46 0.09 -12.03
C ASN A 231 -10.40 1.16 -12.33
N LYS A 232 -10.81 2.22 -13.00
CA LYS A 232 -9.94 3.34 -13.40
C LYS A 232 -9.31 4.05 -12.20
N PHE A 233 -10.05 4.19 -11.09
CA PHE A 233 -9.48 4.79 -9.88
C PHE A 233 -8.27 4.00 -9.38
N VAL A 234 -8.40 2.68 -9.26
CA VAL A 234 -7.27 1.83 -8.83
C VAL A 234 -6.11 1.93 -9.83
N ALA A 235 -6.41 1.90 -11.13
CA ALA A 235 -5.40 2.03 -12.18
C ALA A 235 -4.59 3.32 -12.07
N ASP A 236 -5.26 4.46 -11.92
CA ASP A 236 -4.64 5.79 -11.81
C ASP A 236 -3.93 5.99 -10.46
N PHE A 237 -4.53 5.46 -9.39
CA PHE A 237 -3.97 5.61 -8.05
C PHE A 237 -2.68 4.81 -7.86
N ILE A 238 -2.55 3.64 -8.50
CA ILE A 238 -1.43 2.72 -8.29
C ILE A 238 -0.23 3.01 -9.20
N GLY A 239 -0.40 3.70 -10.28
CA GLY A 239 0.72 3.99 -11.17
C GLY A 239 0.34 4.86 -12.35
N LEU A 240 1.35 5.40 -12.99
CA LEU A 240 1.18 6.21 -14.19
C LEU A 240 0.60 5.36 -15.32
N GLY A 241 -0.24 5.97 -16.15
CA GLY A 241 -0.79 5.35 -17.34
C GLY A 241 -1.66 6.31 -18.12
N VAL A 242 -2.05 5.90 -19.32
CA VAL A 242 -2.99 6.62 -20.17
C VAL A 242 -4.07 5.66 -20.65
N PHE A 243 -5.27 6.17 -20.87
CA PHE A 243 -6.37 5.38 -21.41
C PHE A 243 -6.53 5.70 -22.90
N LEU A 244 -6.36 4.70 -23.75
CA LEU A 244 -6.56 4.84 -25.18
C LEU A 244 -7.89 4.19 -25.60
N PRO A 245 -8.64 4.82 -26.52
CA PRO A 245 -9.88 4.26 -27.01
C PRO A 245 -9.62 2.99 -27.80
N ILE A 246 -10.46 1.98 -27.62
CA ILE A 246 -10.48 0.77 -28.43
C ILE A 246 -11.61 0.89 -29.44
N LYS A 247 -11.33 0.56 -30.70
CA LYS A 247 -12.33 0.39 -31.76
C LYS A 247 -12.53 -1.08 -32.04
N ASN A 248 -13.78 -1.49 -32.08
CA ASN A 248 -14.15 -2.82 -32.61
C ASN A 248 -14.20 -2.73 -34.14
N VAL A 249 -13.38 -3.53 -34.83
CA VAL A 249 -13.28 -3.47 -36.29
C VAL A 249 -14.22 -4.46 -36.96
N ASN A 250 -14.34 -5.68 -36.46
CA ASN A 250 -15.13 -6.78 -37.09
C ASN A 250 -15.70 -7.75 -36.06
N ASP A 251 -16.38 -7.31 -35.00
CA ASP A 251 -16.89 -8.15 -33.89
C ASP A 251 -15.85 -9.07 -33.20
N ILE A 252 -14.68 -9.23 -33.77
CA ILE A 252 -13.58 -10.10 -33.33
C ILE A 252 -12.31 -9.29 -33.14
N ASP A 253 -12.05 -8.27 -33.97
CA ASP A 253 -10.79 -7.53 -34.03
C ASP A 253 -10.90 -6.18 -33.31
N PHE A 254 -9.95 -5.92 -32.43
CA PHE A 254 -9.85 -4.69 -31.68
C PHE A 254 -8.62 -3.90 -32.10
N GLU A 255 -8.81 -2.62 -32.38
CA GLU A 255 -7.78 -1.68 -32.77
C GLU A 255 -7.68 -0.53 -31.78
N ILE A 256 -6.45 -0.15 -31.43
CA ILE A 256 -6.12 1.08 -30.72
C ILE A 256 -5.37 2.03 -31.67
N PRO A 257 -5.19 3.32 -31.31
CA PRO A 257 -4.45 4.26 -32.16
C PRO A 257 -3.04 3.80 -32.55
N LEU A 258 -2.41 2.92 -31.79
CA LEU A 258 -1.06 2.38 -31.99
C LEU A 258 -1.02 1.10 -32.82
N GLY A 259 -2.14 0.49 -33.15
CA GLY A 259 -2.23 -0.73 -33.96
C GLY A 259 -3.27 -1.74 -33.48
N MET A 260 -3.22 -2.93 -34.06
CA MET A 260 -4.13 -4.03 -33.72
C MET A 260 -3.72 -4.70 -32.41
N LEU A 261 -4.71 -5.06 -31.59
CA LEU A 261 -4.51 -5.84 -30.36
C LEU A 261 -4.56 -7.33 -30.67
N ASP A 262 -3.88 -8.12 -29.85
CA ASP A 262 -3.96 -9.59 -29.93
C ASP A 262 -5.29 -10.08 -29.36
N ASN A 263 -6.16 -10.54 -30.24
CA ASN A 263 -7.53 -10.94 -29.92
C ASN A 263 -7.62 -12.13 -28.97
N GLN A 264 -6.60 -12.99 -28.90
CA GLN A 264 -6.58 -14.13 -27.99
C GLN A 264 -6.53 -13.74 -26.52
N LYS A 265 -6.12 -12.49 -26.22
CA LYS A 265 -6.01 -11.94 -24.87
C LYS A 265 -7.25 -11.17 -24.40
N ILE A 266 -8.26 -10.99 -25.26
CA ILE A 266 -9.47 -10.21 -24.97
C ILE A 266 -10.69 -11.11 -24.80
N GLN A 267 -11.46 -10.93 -23.73
CA GLN A 267 -12.76 -11.59 -23.54
C GLN A 267 -13.83 -10.88 -24.35
N HIS A 268 -14.06 -11.32 -25.59
CA HIS A 268 -14.91 -10.66 -26.58
C HIS A 268 -16.36 -10.41 -26.13
N ASP A 269 -17.00 -11.38 -25.47
CA ASP A 269 -18.43 -11.30 -25.11
C ASP A 269 -18.77 -10.20 -24.11
N SER A 270 -17.77 -9.73 -23.37
CA SER A 270 -17.97 -8.71 -22.31
C SER A 270 -18.00 -7.27 -22.84
N PHE A 271 -17.53 -7.02 -24.07
CA PHE A 271 -17.28 -5.67 -24.60
C PHE A 271 -18.01 -5.34 -25.89
N LYS A 272 -18.93 -6.21 -26.34
CA LYS A 272 -19.72 -5.98 -27.56
C LYS A 272 -20.59 -4.76 -27.38
N ASP A 273 -20.56 -3.85 -28.36
CA ASP A 273 -21.34 -2.60 -28.42
C ASP A 273 -21.04 -1.58 -27.30
N LYS A 274 -19.92 -1.71 -26.60
CA LYS A 274 -19.50 -0.80 -25.52
C LYS A 274 -18.41 0.16 -25.99
N ASN A 275 -18.45 1.38 -25.45
CA ASN A 275 -17.34 2.32 -25.58
C ASN A 275 -16.28 1.94 -24.54
N ILE A 276 -15.14 1.44 -24.99
CA ILE A 276 -14.09 0.86 -24.13
C ILE A 276 -12.75 1.54 -24.34
N GLU A 277 -11.94 1.52 -23.29
CA GLU A 277 -10.58 2.06 -23.29
C GLU A 277 -9.62 1.05 -22.68
N ILE A 278 -8.39 0.98 -23.22
CA ILE A 278 -7.29 0.19 -22.66
C ILE A 278 -6.34 1.09 -21.88
N LEU A 279 -5.89 0.62 -20.73
CA LEU A 279 -4.80 1.22 -19.98
C LEU A 279 -3.48 0.87 -20.66
N ILE A 280 -2.66 1.89 -20.93
CA ILE A 280 -1.28 1.75 -21.39
C ILE A 280 -0.36 2.34 -20.32
N ARG A 281 0.49 1.51 -19.76
CA ARG A 281 1.51 1.90 -18.78
C ARG A 281 2.78 2.43 -19.48
N PRO A 282 3.65 3.19 -18.79
CA PRO A 282 4.90 3.63 -19.38
C PRO A 282 5.83 2.50 -19.82
N ASP A 283 5.75 1.34 -19.17
CA ASP A 283 6.50 0.11 -19.47
C ASP A 283 5.91 -0.71 -20.62
N ASP A 284 4.68 -0.42 -21.06
CA ASP A 284 4.09 -0.99 -22.27
C ASP A 284 4.59 -0.30 -23.55
N ILE A 285 5.27 0.84 -23.44
CA ILE A 285 5.83 1.60 -24.56
C ILE A 285 7.35 1.54 -24.50
N ILE A 286 7.95 0.88 -25.48
CA ILE A 286 9.40 0.76 -25.59
C ILE A 286 9.92 1.80 -26.58
N HIS A 287 11.00 2.51 -26.20
CA HIS A 287 11.75 3.35 -27.13
C HIS A 287 12.50 2.48 -28.14
N ASN A 288 12.24 2.69 -29.44
CA ASN A 288 12.91 1.98 -30.53
C ASN A 288 13.09 2.88 -31.74
N ASP A 289 14.29 3.39 -31.96
CA ASP A 289 14.60 4.33 -33.06
C ASP A 289 14.32 3.76 -34.46
N SER A 290 14.36 2.43 -34.61
CA SER A 290 14.09 1.76 -35.90
C SER A 290 12.58 1.55 -36.15
N SER A 291 11.71 1.81 -35.18
CA SER A 291 10.26 1.66 -35.33
C SER A 291 9.67 2.68 -36.32
N ASN A 292 8.65 2.23 -37.06
CA ASN A 292 7.85 3.10 -37.93
C ASN A 292 6.83 3.93 -37.15
N LEU A 293 6.46 3.51 -35.93
CA LEU A 293 5.61 4.30 -35.05
C LEU A 293 6.45 5.43 -34.46
N LYS A 294 6.04 6.68 -34.73
CA LYS A 294 6.75 7.87 -34.26
C LYS A 294 5.85 8.71 -33.37
N ALA A 295 6.36 9.17 -32.23
CA ALA A 295 5.67 10.06 -31.32
C ALA A 295 6.56 11.27 -30.96
N VAL A 296 5.94 12.43 -30.76
CA VAL A 296 6.65 13.67 -30.45
C VAL A 296 6.83 13.84 -28.96
N VAL A 297 8.04 14.11 -28.51
CA VAL A 297 8.36 14.42 -27.11
C VAL A 297 7.74 15.76 -26.72
N LYS A 298 6.80 15.75 -25.78
CA LYS A 298 6.17 16.96 -25.23
C LYS A 298 6.81 17.41 -23.92
N GLU A 299 7.12 16.46 -23.06
CA GLU A 299 7.81 16.71 -21.80
C GLU A 299 8.78 15.56 -21.51
N LYS A 300 9.82 15.86 -20.75
CA LYS A 300 10.74 14.84 -20.23
C LYS A 300 11.08 15.12 -18.78
N GLN A 301 11.15 14.06 -17.99
CA GLN A 301 11.57 14.09 -16.60
C GLN A 301 12.75 13.12 -16.41
N PHE A 302 13.89 13.64 -16.01
CA PHE A 302 15.05 12.82 -15.67
C PHE A 302 14.87 12.19 -14.28
N ARG A 303 15.08 10.89 -14.20
CA ARG A 303 14.92 10.09 -12.97
C ARG A 303 16.19 9.32 -12.59
N GLY A 304 17.36 9.82 -13.00
CA GLY A 304 18.65 9.17 -12.77
C GLY A 304 18.95 8.10 -13.82
N ALA A 305 18.57 6.85 -13.60
CA ALA A 305 18.83 5.76 -14.54
C ALA A 305 17.99 5.82 -15.83
N GLU A 306 16.89 6.57 -15.82
CA GLU A 306 15.92 6.63 -16.92
C GLU A 306 15.33 8.03 -17.07
N PHE A 307 14.72 8.25 -18.24
CA PHE A 307 13.79 9.35 -18.49
C PHE A 307 12.35 8.82 -18.51
N LEU A 308 11.43 9.57 -17.90
CA LEU A 308 10.01 9.46 -18.22
C LEU A 308 9.66 10.51 -19.27
N TYR A 309 9.30 10.06 -20.46
CA TYR A 309 8.80 10.89 -21.53
C TYR A 309 7.28 10.95 -21.52
N LYS A 310 6.73 12.18 -21.67
CA LYS A 310 5.36 12.38 -22.12
C LYS A 310 5.41 12.63 -23.62
N LEU A 311 4.81 11.71 -24.36
CA LEU A 311 4.80 11.71 -25.83
C LEU A 311 3.42 12.09 -26.34
N LEU A 312 3.35 12.58 -27.56
CA LEU A 312 2.09 12.79 -28.27
C LEU A 312 2.15 12.04 -29.62
N TYR A 313 1.26 11.06 -29.78
CA TYR A 313 1.13 10.26 -30.99
C TYR A 313 0.00 10.82 -31.87
N ASN A 314 0.26 10.99 -33.19
CA ASN A 314 -0.68 11.52 -34.16
C ASN A 314 -1.37 12.84 -33.71
N GLU A 315 -0.63 13.73 -33.03
CA GLU A 315 -1.10 15.03 -32.51
C GLU A 315 -2.30 14.96 -31.56
N LYS A 316 -2.72 13.76 -31.15
CA LYS A 316 -3.96 13.55 -30.41
C LYS A 316 -3.81 12.66 -29.16
N TYR A 317 -3.03 11.61 -29.24
CA TYR A 317 -2.99 10.59 -28.21
C TYR A 317 -1.77 10.77 -27.30
N PRO A 318 -1.99 11.11 -26.01
CA PRO A 318 -0.89 11.17 -25.05
C PRO A 318 -0.40 9.77 -24.74
N LEU A 319 0.92 9.60 -24.58
CA LEU A 319 1.57 8.37 -24.18
C LEU A 319 2.63 8.67 -23.12
N LEU A 320 2.97 7.67 -22.33
CA LEU A 320 4.07 7.70 -21.39
C LEU A 320 5.05 6.60 -21.78
N CYS A 321 6.37 6.90 -21.70
CA CYS A 321 7.40 5.93 -22.04
C CYS A 321 8.59 6.08 -21.11
N TYR A 322 9.09 4.98 -20.58
CA TYR A 322 10.39 4.94 -19.94
C TYR A 322 11.47 4.67 -20.98
N ALA A 323 12.55 5.43 -20.93
CA ALA A 323 13.75 5.17 -21.73
C ALA A 323 15.01 5.31 -20.88
N PRO A 324 16.02 4.46 -21.09
CA PRO A 324 17.31 4.57 -20.40
C PRO A 324 17.92 5.96 -20.52
N SER A 325 18.63 6.41 -19.48
CA SER A 325 19.13 7.80 -19.38
C SER A 325 20.10 8.24 -20.51
N HIS A 326 20.68 7.30 -21.24
CA HIS A 326 21.52 7.61 -22.40
C HIS A 326 20.72 7.95 -23.68
N HIS A 327 19.40 7.72 -23.71
CA HIS A 327 18.49 8.18 -24.77
C HIS A 327 17.90 9.55 -24.42
N ASN A 328 18.73 10.59 -24.53
CA ASN A 328 18.36 11.95 -24.13
C ASN A 328 17.82 12.76 -25.31
N HIS A 329 16.54 12.57 -25.62
CA HIS A 329 15.84 13.29 -26.70
C HIS A 329 15.40 14.70 -26.28
N SER A 330 15.33 15.61 -27.27
CA SER A 330 14.87 16.97 -27.05
C SER A 330 13.34 17.08 -27.08
N ILE A 331 12.82 18.10 -26.40
CA ILE A 331 11.38 18.42 -26.50
C ILE A 331 11.12 18.88 -27.96
N GLY A 332 10.05 18.36 -28.56
CA GLY A 332 9.70 18.56 -29.96
C GLY A 332 10.29 17.51 -30.89
N GLU A 333 11.25 16.71 -30.46
CA GLU A 333 11.83 15.63 -31.26
C GLU A 333 10.83 14.51 -31.50
N SER A 334 10.87 13.90 -32.68
CA SER A 334 10.06 12.73 -33.04
C SER A 334 10.87 11.45 -32.79
N ILE A 335 10.48 10.64 -31.88
CA ILE A 335 11.17 9.39 -31.49
C ILE A 335 10.38 8.15 -31.93
N GLY A 336 11.09 7.06 -32.17
CA GLY A 336 10.48 5.78 -32.48
C GLY A 336 10.00 5.08 -31.21
N ILE A 337 8.82 4.50 -31.28
CA ILE A 337 8.22 3.74 -30.19
C ILE A 337 7.71 2.39 -30.68
N GLU A 338 7.62 1.43 -29.77
CA GLU A 338 7.05 0.12 -29.99
C GLU A 338 6.10 -0.24 -28.87
N LEU A 339 5.03 -0.94 -29.18
CA LEU A 339 4.02 -1.37 -28.21
C LEU A 339 4.30 -2.80 -27.74
N ASP A 340 4.47 -3.01 -26.44
CA ASP A 340 4.73 -4.33 -25.83
C ASP A 340 3.81 -4.58 -24.64
N ILE A 341 2.51 -4.65 -24.86
CA ILE A 341 1.52 -4.87 -23.80
C ILE A 341 1.51 -6.34 -23.40
N LYS A 342 1.82 -6.63 -22.14
CA LYS A 342 1.76 -7.98 -21.57
C LYS A 342 0.38 -8.30 -20.98
N HIS A 343 -0.28 -7.29 -20.38
CA HIS A 343 -1.56 -7.43 -19.68
C HIS A 343 -2.58 -6.42 -20.23
N TYR A 344 -3.66 -6.92 -20.81
CA TYR A 344 -4.73 -6.08 -21.33
C TYR A 344 -5.71 -5.70 -20.21
N VAL A 345 -5.66 -4.44 -19.80
CA VAL A 345 -6.54 -3.85 -18.79
C VAL A 345 -7.52 -2.93 -19.50
N ILE A 346 -8.76 -3.37 -19.62
CA ILE A 346 -9.81 -2.71 -20.40
C ILE A 346 -10.93 -2.26 -19.47
N PHE A 347 -11.38 -1.02 -19.66
CA PHE A 347 -12.49 -0.44 -18.91
C PHE A 347 -13.57 0.09 -19.84
N GLU A 348 -14.81 0.07 -19.35
CA GLU A 348 -15.91 0.85 -19.96
C GLU A 348 -15.66 2.34 -19.71
N LYS A 349 -15.97 3.16 -20.72
CA LYS A 349 -15.80 4.61 -20.65
C LYS A 349 -16.90 5.28 -19.85
#